data_4aba4ea6420ad4900ea7f03ce944a446
#
_entry.id   4aba4ea6420ad4900ea7f03ce944a446
#
_cell.length_a   1.000
_cell.length_b   1.000
_cell.length_c   1.000
_cell.angle_alpha   90.00
_cell.angle_beta   90.00
_cell.angle_gamma   90.00
#
_symmetry.space_group_name_H-M   'P 1'
#
loop_
_entity.id
_entity.type
_entity.pdbx_description
1 polymer ?
#
loop_
_entity_poly.entity_id
_entity_poly.type
_entity_poly.pdbx_seq_one_letter_code
_entity_poly.pdbx_strand_id
1 'polypeptide(L)'
;MRLQKYLALCGIASRRNAEKIILDGRVSVNHVVVTQMGVQIDELNDIVEVDGTAVSIQEEKHYIAYYKPLGEVTTVTDPEGRATVMDKFRDYPVRLYPVGRLDYDSEGLLLLTNDGDMMNRVLHPSHEVKKVYLTKVSNQVSEEEINALRRGVVIDGRMTSPAEIRLIRRETFDTVLLISIHEGRNRQVRKMISAIGHQVVNLKRVGFGPVSLGDLPCGKWRKLTDSEIEKLKKS
;
A
#
# COMPACT_ATOMS: atom_id res chain seq x y z
N MET A 1 0.64 -12.07 22.08
CA MET A 1 -0.16 -11.39 20.99
C MET A 1 -1.41 -12.21 20.61
N ARG A 2 -2.34 -11.69 19.75
CA ARG A 2 -3.50 -12.49 19.28
C ARG A 2 -3.04 -13.58 18.32
N LEU A 3 -3.57 -14.81 18.47
CA LEU A 3 -3.20 -15.99 17.69
C LEU A 3 -3.31 -15.78 16.16
N GLN A 4 -4.39 -15.15 15.65
CA GLN A 4 -4.52 -14.85 14.22
C GLN A 4 -3.49 -13.82 13.71
N LYS A 5 -2.99 -12.91 14.59
CA LYS A 5 -1.87 -12.03 14.23
C LYS A 5 -0.58 -12.83 14.12
N TYR A 6 -0.34 -13.75 15.04
CA TYR A 6 0.83 -14.64 15.04
C TYR A 6 0.89 -15.48 13.76
N LEU A 7 -0.20 -16.18 13.41
CA LEU A 7 -0.28 -16.99 12.18
C LEU A 7 -0.04 -16.14 10.91
N ALA A 8 -0.50 -14.91 10.91
CA ALA A 8 -0.22 -13.99 9.77
C ALA A 8 1.25 -13.59 9.72
N LEU A 9 1.93 -13.39 10.85
CA LEU A 9 3.36 -13.10 10.93
C LEU A 9 4.23 -14.31 10.54
N CYS A 10 3.73 -15.54 10.83
CA CYS A 10 4.34 -16.78 10.36
C CYS A 10 4.16 -17.02 8.84
N GLY A 11 3.42 -16.14 8.13
CA GLY A 11 3.18 -16.29 6.69
C GLY A 11 2.11 -17.34 6.31
N ILE A 12 1.45 -17.97 7.29
CA ILE A 12 0.48 -19.06 7.07
C ILE A 12 -0.76 -18.55 6.31
N ALA A 13 -1.37 -17.44 6.77
CA ALA A 13 -2.59 -16.90 6.19
C ALA A 13 -2.71 -15.40 6.41
N SER A 14 -3.69 -14.73 5.76
CA SER A 14 -4.12 -13.41 6.23
C SER A 14 -4.80 -13.53 7.60
N ARG A 15 -4.87 -12.44 8.39
CA ARG A 15 -5.53 -12.45 9.71
C ARG A 15 -6.95 -13.04 9.63
N ARG A 16 -7.76 -12.66 8.61
CA ARG A 16 -9.12 -13.19 8.41
C ARG A 16 -9.14 -14.65 8.03
N ASN A 17 -8.20 -15.11 7.20
CA ASN A 17 -8.11 -16.53 6.86
C ASN A 17 -7.53 -17.35 8.04
N ALA A 18 -6.64 -16.79 8.83
CA ALA A 18 -6.16 -17.41 10.07
C ALA A 18 -7.31 -17.65 11.07
N GLU A 19 -8.26 -16.72 11.14
CA GLU A 19 -9.49 -16.91 11.93
C GLU A 19 -10.28 -18.15 11.46
N LYS A 20 -10.43 -18.35 10.15
CA LYS A 20 -11.07 -19.55 9.62
C LYS A 20 -10.31 -20.83 9.96
N ILE A 21 -8.99 -20.83 9.78
CA ILE A 21 -8.12 -21.98 10.11
C ILE A 21 -8.22 -22.35 11.60
N ILE A 22 -8.34 -21.34 12.49
CA ILE A 22 -8.55 -21.54 13.92
C ILE A 22 -9.93 -22.19 14.18
N LEU A 23 -10.99 -21.62 13.60
CA LEU A 23 -12.36 -22.15 13.74
C LEU A 23 -12.50 -23.58 13.20
N ASP A 24 -11.76 -23.92 12.16
CA ASP A 24 -11.73 -25.26 11.56
C ASP A 24 -10.96 -26.29 12.43
N GLY A 25 -10.43 -25.86 13.61
CA GLY A 25 -9.71 -26.76 14.54
C GLY A 25 -8.34 -27.21 14.05
N ARG A 26 -7.74 -26.51 13.10
CA ARG A 26 -6.45 -26.84 12.48
C ARG A 26 -5.24 -26.24 13.21
N VAL A 27 -5.48 -25.50 14.29
CA VAL A 27 -4.43 -24.82 15.06
C VAL A 27 -4.39 -25.38 16.47
N SER A 28 -3.21 -25.73 16.97
CA SER A 28 -2.97 -26.04 18.38
C SER A 28 -1.99 -25.03 19.00
N VAL A 29 -2.17 -24.81 20.29
CA VAL A 29 -1.25 -24.05 21.14
C VAL A 29 -0.85 -24.96 22.29
N ASN A 30 0.44 -25.23 22.46
CA ASN A 30 0.97 -26.18 23.43
C ASN A 30 0.27 -27.56 23.32
N HIS A 31 0.10 -28.03 22.07
CA HIS A 31 -0.57 -29.30 21.71
C HIS A 31 -2.06 -29.36 22.02
N VAL A 32 -2.70 -28.28 22.46
CA VAL A 32 -4.15 -28.18 22.67
C VAL A 32 -4.80 -27.46 21.49
N VAL A 33 -5.77 -28.14 20.86
CA VAL A 33 -6.51 -27.58 19.72
C VAL A 33 -7.32 -26.37 20.17
N VAL A 34 -7.18 -25.25 19.40
CA VAL A 34 -7.88 -24.01 19.66
C VAL A 34 -8.90 -23.75 18.54
N THR A 35 -10.17 -23.59 18.93
CA THR A 35 -11.30 -23.28 18.04
C THR A 35 -11.98 -21.96 18.39
N GLN A 36 -11.49 -21.25 19.42
CA GLN A 36 -12.07 -20.00 19.90
C GLN A 36 -11.34 -18.79 19.32
N MET A 37 -12.13 -17.76 19.04
CA MET A 37 -11.60 -16.46 18.59
C MET A 37 -11.07 -15.65 19.77
N GLY A 38 -10.07 -14.79 19.47
CA GLY A 38 -9.52 -13.85 20.45
C GLY A 38 -8.46 -14.42 21.38
N VAL A 39 -8.10 -15.69 21.25
CA VAL A 39 -7.02 -16.32 22.00
C VAL A 39 -5.73 -15.52 21.86
N GLN A 40 -5.08 -15.27 22.98
CA GLN A 40 -3.76 -14.63 23.05
C GLN A 40 -2.71 -15.68 23.36
N ILE A 41 -1.55 -15.53 22.75
CA ILE A 41 -0.38 -16.38 22.96
C ILE A 41 0.80 -15.56 23.40
N ASP A 42 1.73 -16.18 24.10
CA ASP A 42 3.07 -15.70 24.34
C ASP A 42 3.98 -16.21 23.21
N GLU A 43 4.43 -15.27 22.37
CA GLU A 43 5.24 -15.58 21.18
C GLU A 43 6.62 -16.16 21.47
N LEU A 44 7.09 -16.05 22.72
CA LEU A 44 8.38 -16.56 23.16
C LEU A 44 8.29 -17.94 23.80
N ASN A 45 7.16 -18.25 24.45
CA ASN A 45 7.03 -19.45 25.27
C ASN A 45 5.99 -20.45 24.74
N ASP A 46 5.00 -20.00 23.95
CA ASP A 46 3.97 -20.91 23.44
C ASP A 46 4.41 -21.56 22.10
N ILE A 47 4.19 -22.86 22.00
CA ILE A 47 4.37 -23.63 20.78
C ILE A 47 3.05 -23.58 19.99
N VAL A 48 3.07 -22.96 18.81
CA VAL A 48 1.92 -22.91 17.91
C VAL A 48 2.14 -23.87 16.75
N GLU A 49 1.15 -24.70 16.47
CA GLU A 49 1.17 -25.67 15.38
C GLU A 49 -0.04 -25.47 14.45
N VAL A 50 0.17 -25.70 13.17
CA VAL A 50 -0.90 -25.74 12.15
C VAL A 50 -0.82 -27.10 11.46
N ASP A 51 -1.93 -27.84 11.49
CA ASP A 51 -2.01 -29.20 10.96
C ASP A 51 -0.88 -30.12 11.51
N GLY A 52 -0.54 -29.95 12.80
CA GLY A 52 0.51 -30.70 13.49
C GLY A 52 1.94 -30.25 13.17
N THR A 53 2.14 -29.19 12.42
CA THR A 53 3.46 -28.64 12.10
C THR A 53 3.70 -27.36 12.88
N ALA A 54 4.78 -27.29 13.66
CA ALA A 54 5.16 -26.09 14.40
C ALA A 54 5.48 -24.93 13.45
N VAL A 55 4.97 -23.75 13.79
CA VAL A 55 5.16 -22.52 12.99
C VAL A 55 5.82 -21.44 13.83
N SER A 56 6.70 -20.66 13.20
CA SER A 56 7.41 -19.55 13.85
C SER A 56 7.33 -18.29 13.01
N ILE A 57 7.49 -17.15 13.69
CA ILE A 57 7.52 -15.85 13.01
C ILE A 57 8.72 -15.79 12.07
N GLN A 58 8.48 -15.32 10.84
CA GLN A 58 9.55 -15.02 9.89
C GLN A 58 10.36 -13.83 10.38
N GLU A 59 11.60 -14.07 10.81
CA GLU A 59 12.47 -13.04 11.36
C GLU A 59 12.93 -12.05 10.30
N GLU A 60 13.24 -12.54 9.08
CA GLU A 60 13.71 -11.69 7.99
C GLU A 60 12.58 -10.82 7.43
N LYS A 61 12.78 -9.51 7.52
CA LYS A 61 11.84 -8.52 6.98
C LYS A 61 12.24 -8.12 5.57
N HIS A 62 11.27 -8.17 4.68
CA HIS A 62 11.44 -7.83 3.27
C HIS A 62 10.70 -6.54 2.94
N TYR A 63 11.37 -5.66 2.18
CA TYR A 63 10.84 -4.36 1.76
C TYR A 63 11.11 -4.18 0.28
N ILE A 64 10.06 -4.05 -0.51
CA ILE A 64 10.08 -4.04 -1.97
C ILE A 64 9.47 -2.75 -2.50
N ALA A 65 10.14 -2.12 -3.45
CA ALA A 65 9.58 -1.13 -4.35
C ALA A 65 9.17 -1.83 -5.64
N TYR A 66 7.92 -1.73 -6.01
CA TYR A 66 7.36 -2.29 -7.24
C TYR A 66 6.80 -1.18 -8.11
N TYR A 67 7.13 -1.16 -9.40
CA TYR A 67 6.43 -0.31 -10.36
C TYR A 67 5.19 -1.04 -10.87
N LYS A 68 4.07 -0.79 -10.20
CA LYS A 68 2.77 -1.34 -10.61
C LYS A 68 2.38 -0.78 -11.99
N PRO A 69 2.15 -1.60 -13.02
CA PRO A 69 1.57 -1.14 -14.28
C PRO A 69 0.08 -0.79 -14.14
N LEU A 70 -0.50 -0.21 -15.18
CA LEU A 70 -1.95 -0.14 -15.35
C LEU A 70 -2.52 -1.56 -15.49
N GLY A 71 -3.79 -1.74 -15.11
CA GLY A 71 -4.49 -3.00 -15.32
C GLY A 71 -4.21 -4.10 -14.27
N GLU A 72 -3.48 -3.79 -13.19
CA GLU A 72 -3.35 -4.68 -12.04
C GLU A 72 -4.16 -4.16 -10.85
N VAL A 73 -4.83 -5.06 -10.13
CA VAL A 73 -5.55 -4.74 -8.89
C VAL A 73 -4.62 -4.85 -7.70
N THR A 74 -4.63 -3.85 -6.81
CA THR A 74 -3.87 -3.89 -5.56
C THR A 74 -4.63 -4.70 -4.51
N THR A 75 -4.54 -6.02 -4.62
CA THR A 75 -5.13 -6.98 -3.67
C THR A 75 -4.28 -8.24 -3.59
N VAL A 76 -4.42 -8.99 -2.52
CA VAL A 76 -3.81 -10.32 -2.38
C VAL A 76 -4.61 -11.39 -3.13
N THR A 77 -5.91 -11.19 -3.25
CA THR A 77 -6.81 -12.12 -3.96
C THR A 77 -7.91 -11.28 -4.63
N ASP A 78 -8.20 -11.58 -5.89
CA ASP A 78 -9.28 -10.94 -6.62
C ASP A 78 -10.36 -11.97 -7.00
N PRO A 79 -11.61 -11.81 -6.54
CA PRO A 79 -12.69 -12.74 -6.85
C PRO A 79 -13.14 -12.68 -8.32
N GLU A 80 -12.81 -11.60 -9.04
CA GLU A 80 -13.15 -11.43 -10.47
C GLU A 80 -12.06 -11.99 -11.40
N GLY A 81 -10.98 -12.56 -10.85
CA GLY A 81 -9.90 -13.19 -11.61
C GLY A 81 -9.03 -12.23 -12.42
N ARG A 82 -9.05 -10.93 -12.10
CA ARG A 82 -8.16 -9.94 -12.72
C ARG A 82 -6.72 -10.13 -12.26
N ALA A 83 -5.76 -9.68 -13.08
CA ALA A 83 -4.37 -9.64 -12.69
C ALA A 83 -4.17 -8.81 -11.41
N THR A 84 -3.44 -9.34 -10.45
CA THR A 84 -3.14 -8.68 -9.18
C THR A 84 -1.66 -8.33 -9.08
N VAL A 85 -1.36 -7.34 -8.24
CA VAL A 85 0.05 -7.00 -7.93
C VAL A 85 0.81 -8.17 -7.31
N MET A 86 0.12 -9.14 -6.70
CA MET A 86 0.73 -10.30 -6.06
C MET A 86 1.12 -11.42 -7.03
N ASP A 87 0.61 -11.40 -8.26
CA ASP A 87 0.96 -12.42 -9.28
C ASP A 87 2.46 -12.43 -9.60
N LYS A 88 3.13 -11.29 -9.47
CA LYS A 88 4.59 -11.14 -9.64
C LYS A 88 5.41 -11.73 -8.49
N PHE A 89 4.77 -12.01 -7.36
CA PHE A 89 5.43 -12.42 -6.11
C PHE A 89 4.97 -13.81 -5.64
N ARG A 90 4.38 -14.63 -6.52
CA ARG A 90 3.91 -15.99 -6.17
C ARG A 90 5.06 -16.87 -5.66
N ASP A 91 6.21 -16.77 -6.32
CA ASP A 91 7.41 -17.57 -6.00
C ASP A 91 8.38 -16.82 -5.09
N TYR A 92 7.96 -15.68 -4.51
CA TYR A 92 8.80 -14.95 -3.57
C TYR A 92 8.87 -15.71 -2.23
N PRO A 93 10.09 -15.85 -1.61
CA PRO A 93 10.30 -16.77 -0.50
C PRO A 93 9.47 -16.49 0.76
N VAL A 94 8.96 -15.26 0.89
CA VAL A 94 8.11 -14.86 2.00
C VAL A 94 6.82 -14.22 1.50
N ARG A 95 5.76 -14.34 2.28
CA ARG A 95 4.47 -13.73 1.95
C ARG A 95 4.55 -12.21 2.10
N LEU A 96 4.36 -11.48 1.00
CA LEU A 96 4.34 -10.03 0.97
C LEU A 96 2.91 -9.48 0.98
N TYR A 97 2.79 -8.23 1.45
CA TYR A 97 1.54 -7.48 1.46
C TYR A 97 1.79 -6.08 0.88
N PRO A 98 0.87 -5.54 0.07
CA PRO A 98 0.99 -4.18 -0.45
C PRO A 98 0.78 -3.15 0.68
N VAL A 99 1.64 -2.14 0.71
CA VAL A 99 1.57 -0.99 1.63
C VAL A 99 0.67 0.07 1.01
N GLY A 100 -0.58 0.06 1.41
CA GLY A 100 -1.63 0.87 0.80
C GLY A 100 -2.02 0.34 -0.58
N ARG A 101 -2.64 1.22 -1.38
CA ARG A 101 -3.19 0.83 -2.67
C ARG A 101 -2.87 1.85 -3.76
N LEU A 102 -2.83 1.37 -4.99
CA LEU A 102 -3.02 2.12 -6.24
C LEU A 102 -4.24 1.55 -6.95
N ASP A 103 -5.02 2.41 -7.57
CA ASP A 103 -6.19 1.99 -8.32
C ASP A 103 -5.80 1.21 -9.58
N TYR A 104 -6.74 0.48 -10.17
CA TYR A 104 -6.58 -0.29 -11.39
C TYR A 104 -6.06 0.56 -12.57
N ASP A 105 -6.58 1.79 -12.66
CA ASP A 105 -6.26 2.81 -13.66
C ASP A 105 -5.12 3.76 -13.25
N SER A 106 -4.34 3.38 -12.24
CA SER A 106 -3.18 4.14 -11.75
C SER A 106 -1.93 3.29 -11.76
N GLU A 107 -0.79 3.87 -12.09
CA GLU A 107 0.51 3.20 -12.18
C GLU A 107 1.54 3.78 -11.19
N GLY A 108 2.70 3.16 -11.10
CA GLY A 108 3.87 3.69 -10.41
C GLY A 108 4.21 2.97 -9.11
N LEU A 109 4.88 3.67 -8.22
CA LEU A 109 5.50 3.12 -7.02
C LEU A 109 4.47 2.53 -6.06
N LEU A 110 4.55 1.24 -5.83
CA LEU A 110 3.85 0.51 -4.79
C LEU A 110 4.88 -0.19 -3.90
N LEU A 111 4.77 -0.01 -2.59
CA LEU A 111 5.62 -0.75 -1.65
C LEU A 111 4.95 -2.06 -1.24
N LEU A 112 5.75 -3.11 -1.03
CA LEU A 112 5.29 -4.39 -0.49
C LEU A 112 6.24 -4.81 0.63
N THR A 113 5.69 -5.48 1.66
CA THR A 113 6.47 -5.94 2.82
C THR A 113 5.77 -7.07 3.55
N ASN A 114 6.52 -7.84 4.35
CA ASN A 114 6.00 -8.73 5.40
C ASN A 114 6.05 -8.08 6.81
N ASP A 115 6.50 -6.81 6.91
CA ASP A 115 6.55 -6.05 8.16
C ASP A 115 5.23 -5.29 8.39
N GLY A 116 4.31 -5.93 9.12
CA GLY A 116 3.00 -5.33 9.41
C GLY A 116 3.04 -4.11 10.32
N ASP A 117 4.05 -3.98 11.15
CA ASP A 117 4.18 -2.84 12.08
C ASP A 117 4.68 -1.60 11.32
N MET A 118 5.67 -1.76 10.42
CA MET A 118 6.08 -0.70 9.51
C MET A 118 4.91 -0.30 8.58
N MET A 119 4.19 -1.28 8.01
CA MET A 119 3.04 -0.99 7.15
C MET A 119 1.97 -0.16 7.89
N ASN A 120 1.62 -0.53 9.12
CA ASN A 120 0.65 0.21 9.92
C ASN A 120 1.14 1.64 10.19
N ARG A 121 2.41 1.82 10.53
CA ARG A 121 3.02 3.13 10.77
C ARG A 121 2.86 4.03 9.56
N VAL A 122 3.37 3.63 8.39
CA VAL A 122 3.39 4.50 7.20
C VAL A 122 2.00 4.74 6.58
N LEU A 123 1.01 3.91 6.92
CA LEU A 123 -0.37 4.08 6.45
C LEU A 123 -1.25 4.85 7.44
N HIS A 124 -0.84 4.98 8.69
CA HIS A 124 -1.65 5.68 9.69
C HIS A 124 -1.72 7.18 9.36
N PRO A 125 -2.91 7.78 9.36
CA PRO A 125 -3.09 9.18 8.96
C PRO A 125 -2.26 10.18 9.77
N SER A 126 -1.98 9.89 11.04
CA SER A 126 -1.19 10.78 11.92
C SER A 126 0.29 10.91 11.52
N HIS A 127 0.82 10.00 10.73
CA HIS A 127 2.22 10.06 10.29
C HIS A 127 2.42 10.87 8.99
N GLU A 128 1.34 11.30 8.35
CA GLU A 128 1.35 12.21 7.19
C GLU A 128 2.36 11.87 6.10
N VAL A 129 2.58 10.57 5.86
CA VAL A 129 3.55 10.11 4.86
C VAL A 129 3.18 10.61 3.47
N LYS A 130 4.04 11.45 2.89
CA LYS A 130 3.81 12.07 1.57
C LYS A 130 3.75 11.04 0.45
N LYS A 131 2.79 11.21 -0.46
CA LYS A 131 2.68 10.48 -1.72
C LYS A 131 2.80 11.49 -2.86
N VAL A 132 3.72 11.24 -3.77
CA VAL A 132 4.02 12.15 -4.88
C VAL A 132 3.55 11.52 -6.18
N TYR A 133 2.75 12.27 -6.93
CA TYR A 133 2.15 11.83 -8.18
C TYR A 133 2.55 12.73 -9.34
N LEU A 134 3.05 12.15 -10.41
CA LEU A 134 3.13 12.80 -11.71
C LEU A 134 1.78 12.59 -12.41
N THR A 135 1.07 13.69 -12.66
CA THR A 135 -0.31 13.67 -13.12
C THR A 135 -0.43 14.40 -14.44
N LYS A 136 -0.85 13.69 -15.48
CA LYS A 136 -1.23 14.31 -16.74
C LYS A 136 -2.72 14.64 -16.69
N VAL A 137 -3.06 15.89 -16.89
CA VAL A 137 -4.40 16.47 -16.75
C VAL A 137 -4.88 17.01 -18.10
N SER A 138 -6.12 16.75 -18.47
CA SER A 138 -6.73 17.28 -19.71
C SER A 138 -6.82 18.79 -19.67
N ASN A 139 -6.60 19.41 -20.82
CA ASN A 139 -6.63 20.85 -21.04
C ASN A 139 -5.54 21.64 -20.27
N GLN A 140 -5.53 22.95 -20.51
CA GLN A 140 -4.62 23.88 -19.82
C GLN A 140 -5.16 24.21 -18.44
N VAL A 141 -4.41 23.91 -17.40
CA VAL A 141 -4.75 24.27 -16.01
C VAL A 141 -4.17 25.65 -15.70
N SER A 142 -5.02 26.58 -15.26
CA SER A 142 -4.62 27.95 -14.90
C SER A 142 -3.87 28.00 -13.55
N GLU A 143 -3.20 29.11 -13.27
CA GLU A 143 -2.54 29.32 -11.98
C GLU A 143 -3.56 29.47 -10.84
N GLU A 144 -4.75 30.02 -11.10
CA GLU A 144 -5.85 30.11 -10.12
C GLU A 144 -6.33 28.73 -9.70
N GLU A 145 -6.48 27.80 -10.64
CA GLU A 145 -6.87 26.41 -10.40
C GLU A 145 -5.77 25.65 -9.66
N ILE A 146 -4.50 25.86 -10.04
CA ILE A 146 -3.36 25.29 -9.30
C ILE A 146 -3.34 25.80 -7.84
N ASN A 147 -3.60 27.10 -7.65
CA ASN A 147 -3.66 27.68 -6.30
C ASN A 147 -4.87 27.17 -5.50
N ALA A 148 -5.99 26.89 -6.16
CA ALA A 148 -7.13 26.23 -5.50
C ALA A 148 -6.74 24.83 -5.00
N LEU A 149 -6.06 24.01 -5.83
CA LEU A 149 -5.55 22.70 -5.43
C LEU A 149 -4.56 22.80 -4.24
N ARG A 150 -3.70 23.81 -4.24
CA ARG A 150 -2.72 24.03 -3.14
C ARG A 150 -3.40 24.30 -1.81
N ARG A 151 -4.48 25.11 -1.81
CA ARG A 151 -5.25 25.41 -0.60
C ARG A 151 -6.12 24.25 -0.14
N GLY A 152 -6.39 23.29 -1.01
CA GLY A 152 -7.36 22.23 -0.85
C GLY A 152 -8.67 22.52 -1.57
N VAL A 153 -9.38 21.46 -1.92
CA VAL A 153 -10.67 21.48 -2.62
C VAL A 153 -11.67 20.54 -1.94
N VAL A 154 -12.95 20.77 -2.14
CA VAL A 154 -13.99 19.90 -1.57
C VAL A 154 -14.12 18.65 -2.43
N ILE A 155 -13.92 17.48 -1.83
CA ILE A 155 -14.19 16.18 -2.43
C ILE A 155 -15.04 15.33 -1.46
N ASP A 156 -16.06 14.66 -1.96
CA ASP A 156 -16.97 13.86 -1.12
C ASP A 156 -17.53 14.65 0.08
N GLY A 157 -17.88 15.93 -0.13
CA GLY A 157 -18.43 16.81 0.90
C GLY A 157 -17.44 17.30 1.98
N ARG A 158 -16.14 17.04 1.83
CA ARG A 158 -15.10 17.46 2.79
C ARG A 158 -13.93 18.11 2.10
N MET A 159 -13.41 19.19 2.68
CA MET A 159 -12.18 19.84 2.23
C MET A 159 -11.01 18.86 2.32
N THR A 160 -10.13 18.84 1.31
CA THR A 160 -8.85 18.14 1.37
C THR A 160 -7.86 18.95 2.20
N SER A 161 -6.85 18.27 2.75
CA SER A 161 -5.68 18.98 3.27
C SER A 161 -4.98 19.75 2.16
N PRO A 162 -4.24 20.83 2.49
CA PRO A 162 -3.38 21.52 1.54
C PRO A 162 -2.42 20.56 0.84
N ALA A 163 -2.17 20.80 -0.44
CA ALA A 163 -1.30 19.97 -1.27
C ALA A 163 -0.15 20.80 -1.87
N GLU A 164 1.01 20.17 -2.06
CA GLU A 164 2.11 20.79 -2.81
C GLU A 164 1.90 20.49 -4.29
N ILE A 165 1.67 21.53 -5.10
CA ILE A 165 1.46 21.39 -6.53
C ILE A 165 2.55 22.16 -7.28
N ARG A 166 3.23 21.45 -8.19
CA ARG A 166 4.21 22.04 -9.10
C ARG A 166 3.78 21.80 -10.54
N LEU A 167 3.72 22.88 -11.32
CA LEU A 167 3.59 22.78 -12.76
C LEU A 167 4.93 22.25 -13.32
N ILE A 168 4.89 21.13 -14.02
CA ILE A 168 6.07 20.54 -14.67
C ILE A 168 6.20 21.07 -16.09
N ARG A 169 5.12 20.97 -16.87
CA ARG A 169 5.04 21.51 -18.23
C ARG A 169 3.60 21.62 -18.71
N ARG A 170 3.41 22.50 -19.69
CA ARG A 170 2.18 22.56 -20.50
C ARG A 170 2.46 21.89 -21.85
N GLU A 171 1.57 21.01 -22.25
CA GLU A 171 1.54 20.37 -23.58
C GLU A 171 0.42 21.03 -24.41
N THR A 172 0.30 20.73 -25.69
CA THR A 172 -0.68 21.38 -26.58
C THR A 172 -2.13 21.27 -26.04
N PHE A 173 -2.49 20.09 -25.52
CA PHE A 173 -3.86 19.81 -25.04
C PHE A 173 -3.91 19.40 -23.55
N ASP A 174 -2.78 19.27 -22.88
CA ASP A 174 -2.70 18.75 -21.54
C ASP A 174 -1.76 19.57 -20.66
N THR A 175 -1.90 19.41 -19.36
CA THR A 175 -0.99 19.98 -18.36
C THR A 175 -0.40 18.84 -17.52
N VAL A 176 0.90 18.86 -17.27
CA VAL A 176 1.58 17.90 -16.40
C VAL A 176 1.91 18.55 -15.07
N LEU A 177 1.34 18.01 -14.00
CA LEU A 177 1.50 18.45 -12.63
C LEU A 177 2.24 17.41 -11.79
N LEU A 178 3.09 17.86 -10.88
CA LEU A 178 3.58 17.05 -9.77
C LEU A 178 2.75 17.40 -8.53
N ILE A 179 2.04 16.43 -7.99
CA ILE A 179 1.11 16.61 -6.87
C ILE A 179 1.60 15.81 -5.69
N SER A 180 1.86 16.49 -4.55
CA SER A 180 2.24 15.83 -3.30
C SER A 180 1.12 16.01 -2.29
N ILE A 181 0.61 14.88 -1.77
CA ILE A 181 -0.41 14.81 -0.71
C ILE A 181 0.07 13.91 0.43
N HIS A 182 -0.39 14.16 1.66
CA HIS A 182 -0.11 13.32 2.82
C HIS A 182 -1.30 12.47 3.27
N GLU A 183 -2.50 12.81 2.88
CA GLU A 183 -3.69 11.96 3.07
C GLU A 183 -3.83 10.91 1.95
N GLY A 184 -4.79 9.98 2.09
CA GLY A 184 -4.97 8.88 1.14
C GLY A 184 -6.45 8.50 0.97
N ARG A 185 -7.31 9.48 0.65
CA ARG A 185 -8.74 9.23 0.41
C ARG A 185 -8.95 8.49 -0.91
N ASN A 186 -10.06 7.79 -1.03
CA ASN A 186 -10.38 7.04 -2.24
C ASN A 186 -10.36 7.94 -3.49
N ARG A 187 -9.50 7.59 -4.47
CA ARG A 187 -9.31 8.29 -5.75
C ARG A 187 -9.03 9.79 -5.60
N GLN A 188 -8.34 10.18 -4.53
CA GLN A 188 -8.22 11.58 -4.10
C GLN A 188 -7.71 12.51 -5.20
N VAL A 189 -6.56 12.21 -5.82
CA VAL A 189 -5.97 13.08 -6.86
C VAL A 189 -6.95 13.27 -8.02
N ARG A 190 -7.64 12.21 -8.47
CA ARG A 190 -8.63 12.30 -9.54
C ARG A 190 -9.81 13.19 -9.18
N LYS A 191 -10.31 13.07 -7.94
CA LYS A 191 -11.41 13.91 -7.44
C LYS A 191 -10.98 15.36 -7.26
N MET A 192 -9.74 15.61 -6.82
CA MET A 192 -9.18 16.97 -6.71
C MET A 192 -9.13 17.64 -8.09
N ILE A 193 -8.63 16.93 -9.10
CA ILE A 193 -8.57 17.44 -10.48
C ILE A 193 -9.99 17.65 -11.05
N SER A 194 -10.91 16.74 -10.77
CA SER A 194 -12.31 16.90 -11.18
C SER A 194 -12.99 18.11 -10.51
N ALA A 195 -12.64 18.42 -9.27
CA ALA A 195 -13.20 19.56 -8.54
C ALA A 195 -12.82 20.93 -9.13
N ILE A 196 -11.75 20.98 -9.93
CA ILE A 196 -11.35 22.18 -10.70
C ILE A 196 -11.77 22.10 -12.19
N GLY A 197 -12.66 21.17 -12.56
CA GLY A 197 -13.24 21.07 -13.91
C GLY A 197 -12.40 20.31 -14.92
N HIS A 198 -11.36 19.60 -14.51
CA HIS A 198 -10.47 18.84 -15.38
C HIS A 198 -10.57 17.33 -15.16
N GLN A 199 -9.90 16.55 -16.04
CA GLN A 199 -9.82 15.09 -15.92
C GLN A 199 -8.36 14.62 -15.87
N VAL A 200 -8.11 13.57 -15.10
CA VAL A 200 -6.80 12.92 -15.07
C VAL A 200 -6.68 11.96 -16.25
N VAL A 201 -5.77 12.26 -17.17
CA VAL A 201 -5.43 11.42 -18.33
C VAL A 201 -4.50 10.27 -17.90
N ASN A 202 -3.45 10.59 -17.13
CA ASN A 202 -2.54 9.59 -16.57
C ASN A 202 -2.17 9.95 -15.14
N LEU A 203 -2.09 8.93 -14.27
CA LEU A 203 -1.72 9.08 -12.87
C LEU A 203 -0.62 8.09 -12.51
N LYS A 204 0.57 8.60 -12.25
CA LYS A 204 1.74 7.83 -11.85
C LYS A 204 2.22 8.25 -10.47
N ARG A 205 2.22 7.34 -9.49
CA ARG A 205 2.87 7.59 -8.20
C ARG A 205 4.38 7.44 -8.34
N VAL A 206 5.12 8.53 -8.18
CA VAL A 206 6.58 8.57 -8.33
C VAL A 206 7.34 8.60 -7.01
N GLY A 207 6.63 8.82 -5.90
CA GLY A 207 7.22 8.84 -4.56
C GLY A 207 6.26 8.38 -3.47
N PHE A 208 6.80 7.76 -2.43
CA PHE A 208 6.09 7.35 -1.21
C PHE A 208 7.04 7.53 -0.01
N GLY A 209 6.78 8.55 0.83
CA GLY A 209 7.71 8.96 1.87
C GLY A 209 9.11 9.21 1.31
N PRO A 210 10.15 8.57 1.86
CA PRO A 210 11.52 8.71 1.39
C PRO A 210 11.85 7.91 0.12
N VAL A 211 10.94 7.02 -0.32
CA VAL A 211 11.19 6.12 -1.45
C VAL A 211 10.77 6.78 -2.75
N SER A 212 11.68 6.81 -3.72
CA SER A 212 11.42 7.26 -5.09
C SER A 212 11.30 6.09 -6.06
N LEU A 213 10.45 6.23 -7.06
CA LEU A 213 10.35 5.30 -8.18
C LEU A 213 11.67 5.25 -8.96
N GLY A 214 12.32 6.41 -9.17
CA GLY A 214 13.55 6.51 -9.96
C GLY A 214 13.40 5.91 -11.36
N ASP A 215 14.45 5.19 -11.79
CA ASP A 215 14.51 4.54 -13.10
C ASP A 215 13.99 3.09 -13.10
N LEU A 216 13.26 2.69 -12.05
CA LEU A 216 12.68 1.35 -11.98
C LEU A 216 11.73 1.13 -13.17
N PRO A 217 11.97 0.12 -14.05
CA PRO A 217 11.12 -0.11 -15.21
C PRO A 217 9.71 -0.57 -14.82
N CYS A 218 8.72 -0.27 -15.67
CA CYS A 218 7.34 -0.69 -15.47
C CYS A 218 7.23 -2.22 -15.34
N GLY A 219 6.48 -2.71 -14.35
CA GLY A 219 6.32 -4.12 -14.03
C GLY A 219 7.54 -4.78 -13.38
N LYS A 220 8.58 -4.02 -13.03
CA LYS A 220 9.76 -4.52 -12.30
C LYS A 220 9.71 -4.10 -10.84
N TRP A 221 10.51 -4.78 -10.03
CA TRP A 221 10.66 -4.50 -8.60
C TRP A 221 12.13 -4.51 -8.18
N ARG A 222 12.42 -3.88 -7.06
CA ARG A 222 13.71 -3.92 -6.37
C ARG A 222 13.52 -4.02 -4.87
N LYS A 223 14.51 -4.52 -4.15
CA LYS A 223 14.56 -4.34 -2.70
C LYS A 223 14.77 -2.86 -2.37
N LEU A 224 14.24 -2.41 -1.23
CA LEU A 224 14.57 -1.09 -0.69
C LEU A 224 16.01 -1.12 -0.17
N THR A 225 16.68 0.02 -0.21
CA THR A 225 17.97 0.21 0.45
C THR A 225 17.79 0.36 1.97
N ASP A 226 18.82 0.07 2.74
CA ASP A 226 18.80 0.24 4.20
C ASP A 226 18.46 1.67 4.61
N SER A 227 18.95 2.67 3.87
CA SER A 227 18.62 4.08 4.08
C SER A 227 17.14 4.39 3.86
N GLU A 228 16.52 3.81 2.82
CA GLU A 228 15.07 3.96 2.58
C GLU A 228 14.27 3.30 3.71
N ILE A 229 14.67 2.11 4.15
CA ILE A 229 14.01 1.36 5.24
C ILE A 229 14.09 2.15 6.55
N GLU A 230 15.27 2.63 6.92
CA GLU A 230 15.45 3.41 8.14
C GLU A 230 14.60 4.69 8.15
N LYS A 231 14.57 5.42 7.02
CA LYS A 231 13.75 6.63 6.88
C LYS A 231 12.26 6.31 6.96
N LEU A 232 11.79 5.21 6.35
CA LEU A 232 10.40 4.77 6.46
C LEU A 232 10.01 4.40 7.90
N LYS A 233 10.92 3.80 8.66
CA LYS A 233 10.68 3.45 10.07
C LYS A 233 10.62 4.66 11.00
N LYS A 234 11.19 5.80 10.57
CA LYS A 234 11.19 7.08 11.32
C LYS A 234 10.06 8.03 10.89
N SER A 235 9.35 7.70 9.81
CA SER A 235 8.24 8.51 9.26
C SER A 235 7.00 8.43 10.13
#